data_3832480e05eb8f4d5cf291ed02280d48
#
_entry.id   3832480e05eb8f4d5cf291ed02280d48
#
_cell.length_a   1.000
_cell.length_b   1.000
_cell.length_c   1.000
_cell.angle_alpha   90.00
_cell.angle_beta   90.00
_cell.angle_gamma   90.00
#
_symmetry.space_group_name_H-M   'P 1'
#
loop_
_entity.id
_entity.type
_entity.pdbx_description
1 polymer ?
#
loop_
_entity_poly.entity_id
_entity_poly.type
_entity_poly.pdbx_seq_one_letter_code
_entity_poly.pdbx_strand_id
1 'polypeptide(L)'
;MSEQETAGSLNNSPSGDGGKPLILPVKGVMPTMGNNCFVAPNATIVGDVVMGDECSVWFNTVLRGDVNFIRMGNRVNVQDGAIIHCTYQKTGTTIGNNVSIGHNAIVHGCVIDDNVLVGMGAIVMDNVHVGSNSIIAAGSVVLENTKVESGTIYAGVPAKKLKDISQELIHGEINRIAENYVMYSGWFKDPAPPILPPVGGEGNGEDQIRR
;
A
#
# COMPACT_ATOMS: atom_id res chain seq x y z
N MET A 1 39.52 6.31 -1.88
CA MET A 1 38.82 5.03 -1.67
C MET A 1 37.36 5.37 -1.74
N SER A 2 36.73 5.00 -2.84
CA SER A 2 35.38 5.37 -3.24
C SER A 2 34.42 4.27 -2.80
N GLU A 3 33.56 4.55 -1.85
CA GLU A 3 32.41 3.71 -1.55
C GLU A 3 31.23 4.18 -2.39
N GLN A 4 30.97 3.46 -3.46
CA GLN A 4 29.70 3.52 -4.19
C GLN A 4 28.79 2.47 -3.59
N GLU A 5 27.89 2.90 -2.73
CA GLU A 5 26.74 2.09 -2.34
C GLU A 5 25.77 2.03 -3.51
N THR A 6 25.49 0.82 -3.91
CA THR A 6 24.57 0.47 -4.98
C THR A 6 23.14 0.77 -4.57
N ALA A 7 22.60 1.88 -5.06
CA ALA A 7 21.17 2.11 -5.08
C ALA A 7 20.51 0.99 -5.91
N GLY A 8 19.58 0.26 -5.30
CA GLY A 8 18.82 -0.78 -5.97
C GLY A 8 18.17 -0.25 -7.25
N SER A 9 18.39 -0.94 -8.34
CA SER A 9 17.91 -0.56 -9.67
C SER A 9 16.39 -0.60 -9.72
N LEU A 10 15.77 0.55 -9.86
CA LEU A 10 14.35 0.67 -10.24
C LEU A 10 14.22 0.25 -11.72
N ASN A 11 13.93 -1.03 -11.95
CA ASN A 11 13.55 -1.50 -13.28
C ASN A 11 12.07 -1.14 -13.53
N ASN A 12 11.79 0.11 -13.82
CA ASN A 12 10.52 0.58 -14.33
C ASN A 12 10.67 0.91 -15.82
N SER A 13 10.25 0.03 -16.69
CA SER A 13 10.09 0.34 -18.11
C SER A 13 8.84 -0.30 -18.67
N PRO A 14 7.72 0.40 -18.69
CA PRO A 14 6.81 0.24 -19.81
C PRO A 14 7.18 1.28 -20.87
N SER A 15 7.43 0.83 -22.09
CA SER A 15 7.56 1.66 -23.28
C SER A 15 6.18 2.21 -23.70
N GLY A 16 5.68 3.14 -22.96
CA GLY A 16 4.54 3.99 -23.19
C GLY A 16 4.73 5.19 -22.31
N ASP A 17 4.37 6.37 -22.77
CA ASP A 17 4.53 7.67 -22.06
C ASP A 17 3.68 7.77 -20.78
N GLY A 18 3.55 6.66 -20.04
CA GLY A 18 3.03 6.59 -18.70
C GLY A 18 4.07 7.15 -17.75
N GLY A 19 3.81 8.33 -17.20
CA GLY A 19 4.72 9.10 -16.37
C GLY A 19 5.46 8.28 -15.31
N LYS A 20 6.64 8.74 -14.88
CA LYS A 20 7.40 8.11 -13.80
C LYS A 20 6.76 8.45 -12.44
N PRO A 21 6.90 7.59 -11.43
CA PRO A 21 6.50 7.94 -10.08
C PRO A 21 7.22 9.22 -9.63
N LEU A 22 6.54 10.04 -8.83
CA LEU A 22 7.12 11.24 -8.24
C LEU A 22 7.83 10.86 -6.94
N ILE A 23 9.15 10.73 -6.99
CA ILE A 23 9.97 10.42 -5.82
C ILE A 23 10.89 11.61 -5.53
N LEU A 24 10.69 12.27 -4.39
CA LEU A 24 11.38 13.51 -4.07
C LEU A 24 12.04 13.49 -2.69
N PRO A 25 13.22 14.08 -2.54
CA PRO A 25 13.79 14.32 -1.22
C PRO A 25 13.05 15.47 -0.51
N VAL A 26 12.99 15.38 0.81
CA VAL A 26 12.58 16.49 1.68
C VAL A 26 13.66 16.68 2.74
N LYS A 27 14.13 17.93 2.90
CA LYS A 27 15.23 18.27 3.84
C LYS A 27 16.49 17.42 3.65
N GLY A 28 16.79 17.02 2.42
CA GLY A 28 17.95 16.20 2.08
C GLY A 28 17.75 14.69 2.30
N VAL A 29 16.59 14.25 2.80
CA VAL A 29 16.27 12.83 2.97
C VAL A 29 15.50 12.32 1.77
N MET A 30 16.04 11.30 1.09
CA MET A 30 15.44 10.62 -0.06
C MET A 30 14.75 9.34 0.39
N PRO A 31 13.55 9.01 -0.15
CA PRO A 31 12.95 7.70 0.06
C PRO A 31 13.86 6.54 -0.33
N THR A 32 13.84 5.45 0.44
CA THR A 32 14.57 4.22 0.15
C THR A 32 13.65 3.02 0.09
N MET A 33 13.98 2.05 -0.75
CA MET A 33 13.17 0.86 -1.00
C MET A 33 14.04 -0.38 -1.05
N GLY A 34 13.51 -1.48 -0.55
CA GLY A 34 14.11 -2.81 -0.67
C GLY A 34 14.04 -3.37 -2.09
N ASN A 35 14.30 -4.67 -2.20
CA ASN A 35 14.31 -5.38 -3.47
C ASN A 35 12.88 -5.67 -3.96
N ASN A 36 12.72 -5.82 -5.28
CA ASN A 36 11.47 -6.22 -5.92
C ASN A 36 10.26 -5.32 -5.62
N CYS A 37 10.47 -4.07 -5.21
CA CYS A 37 9.40 -3.12 -5.05
C CYS A 37 8.77 -2.69 -6.39
N PHE A 38 7.50 -2.34 -6.35
CA PHE A 38 6.77 -1.73 -7.45
C PHE A 38 6.22 -0.37 -7.03
N VAL A 39 6.40 0.64 -7.87
CA VAL A 39 5.81 1.96 -7.68
C VAL A 39 5.13 2.37 -8.97
N ALA A 40 3.83 2.56 -8.92
CA ALA A 40 3.03 2.93 -10.09
C ALA A 40 3.46 4.31 -10.65
N PRO A 41 3.33 4.54 -11.97
CA PRO A 41 3.84 5.74 -12.63
C PRO A 41 3.37 7.07 -12.04
N ASN A 42 2.19 7.14 -11.46
CA ASN A 42 1.64 8.37 -10.88
C ASN A 42 1.55 8.36 -9.35
N ALA A 43 2.21 7.39 -8.70
CA ALA A 43 2.36 7.40 -7.25
C ALA A 43 3.36 8.48 -6.81
N THR A 44 3.18 9.00 -5.61
CA THR A 44 4.03 10.04 -5.02
C THR A 44 4.64 9.52 -3.72
N ILE A 45 5.97 9.55 -3.62
CA ILE A 45 6.70 9.16 -2.41
C ILE A 45 7.72 10.25 -2.09
N VAL A 46 7.61 10.89 -0.93
CA VAL A 46 8.49 12.02 -0.59
C VAL A 46 9.03 11.94 0.83
N GLY A 47 10.28 12.35 1.01
CA GLY A 47 10.92 12.52 2.31
C GLY A 47 11.37 11.23 2.97
N ASP A 48 11.27 11.16 4.29
CA ASP A 48 11.78 10.05 5.10
C ASP A 48 10.85 8.83 5.08
N VAL A 49 10.91 8.11 3.97
CA VAL A 49 10.15 6.88 3.72
C VAL A 49 11.13 5.73 3.50
N VAL A 50 11.00 4.67 4.28
CA VAL A 50 11.76 3.43 4.12
C VAL A 50 10.78 2.28 3.91
N MET A 51 10.94 1.54 2.81
CA MET A 51 10.14 0.37 2.45
C MET A 51 11.02 -0.87 2.43
N GLY A 52 10.53 -1.98 2.96
CA GLY A 52 11.15 -3.30 2.85
C GLY A 52 11.05 -3.91 1.45
N ASP A 53 11.33 -5.20 1.37
CA ASP A 53 11.30 -5.95 0.11
C ASP A 53 9.85 -6.26 -0.34
N GLU A 54 9.66 -6.44 -1.64
CA GLU A 54 8.40 -6.87 -2.27
C GLU A 54 7.19 -5.95 -1.97
N CYS A 55 7.44 -4.70 -1.62
CA CYS A 55 6.39 -3.70 -1.43
C CYS A 55 5.83 -3.21 -2.77
N SER A 56 4.55 -2.81 -2.76
CA SER A 56 3.92 -2.22 -3.94
C SER A 56 3.11 -0.98 -3.59
N VAL A 57 3.36 0.11 -4.32
CA VAL A 57 2.66 1.39 -4.19
C VAL A 57 1.92 1.67 -5.48
N TRP A 58 0.59 1.69 -5.41
CA TRP A 58 -0.28 1.67 -6.58
C TRP A 58 -0.67 3.08 -7.04
N PHE A 59 -1.58 3.15 -8.01
CA PHE A 59 -1.86 4.39 -8.72
C PHE A 59 -2.50 5.46 -7.83
N ASN A 60 -2.10 6.72 -8.01
CA ASN A 60 -2.57 7.88 -7.22
C ASN A 60 -2.30 7.79 -5.70
N THR A 61 -1.44 6.89 -5.27
CA THR A 61 -1.07 6.74 -3.86
C THR A 61 -0.08 7.83 -3.45
N VAL A 62 -0.18 8.31 -2.21
CA VAL A 62 0.74 9.29 -1.64
C VAL A 62 1.34 8.77 -0.32
N LEU A 63 2.66 8.61 -0.29
CA LEU A 63 3.45 8.38 0.91
C LEU A 63 4.26 9.64 1.21
N ARG A 64 3.89 10.39 2.26
CA ARG A 64 4.50 11.68 2.53
C ARG A 64 5.18 11.72 3.90
N GLY A 65 6.49 11.42 3.92
CA GLY A 65 7.38 11.45 5.07
C GLY A 65 8.14 12.78 5.20
N ASP A 66 7.46 13.92 5.06
CA ASP A 66 8.05 15.26 5.05
C ASP A 66 8.18 15.88 6.44
N VAL A 67 7.32 15.48 7.37
CA VAL A 67 7.23 16.03 8.73
C VAL A 67 7.64 15.03 9.82
N ASN A 68 7.61 13.73 9.49
CA ASN A 68 8.05 12.63 10.32
C ASN A 68 8.31 11.42 9.42
N PHE A 69 8.76 10.29 9.99
CA PHE A 69 9.13 9.10 9.22
C PHE A 69 7.94 8.20 8.87
N ILE A 70 8.07 7.46 7.75
CA ILE A 70 7.27 6.30 7.40
C ILE A 70 8.19 5.10 7.28
N ARG A 71 7.87 4.01 7.98
CA ARG A 71 8.62 2.74 7.94
C ARG A 71 7.67 1.62 7.57
N MET A 72 8.00 0.88 6.52
CA MET A 72 7.20 -0.24 6.03
C MET A 72 8.07 -1.49 6.01
N GLY A 73 7.54 -2.59 6.53
CA GLY A 73 8.14 -3.91 6.45
C GLY A 73 8.10 -4.48 5.04
N ASN A 74 8.22 -5.80 4.93
CA ASN A 74 8.19 -6.50 3.65
C ASN A 74 6.76 -6.83 3.20
N ARG A 75 6.54 -6.95 1.90
CA ARG A 75 5.25 -7.33 1.27
C ARG A 75 4.08 -6.45 1.73
N VAL A 76 4.33 -5.16 1.88
CA VAL A 76 3.28 -4.17 2.13
C VAL A 76 2.75 -3.68 0.80
N ASN A 77 1.44 -3.73 0.60
CA ASN A 77 0.80 -3.13 -0.55
C ASN A 77 -0.03 -1.91 -0.14
N VAL A 78 0.19 -0.79 -0.81
CA VAL A 78 -0.55 0.45 -0.61
C VAL A 78 -1.34 0.70 -1.88
N GLN A 79 -2.65 0.43 -1.81
CA GLN A 79 -3.52 0.36 -2.97
C GLN A 79 -3.93 1.75 -3.47
N ASP A 80 -4.54 1.77 -4.65
CA ASP A 80 -4.83 3.00 -5.39
C ASP A 80 -5.52 4.07 -4.54
N GLY A 81 -5.02 5.30 -4.65
CA GLY A 81 -5.57 6.46 -3.94
C GLY A 81 -5.34 6.49 -2.42
N ALA A 82 -4.70 5.49 -1.83
CA ALA A 82 -4.43 5.50 -0.40
C ALA A 82 -3.39 6.57 -0.02
N ILE A 83 -3.49 7.09 1.20
CA ILE A 83 -2.60 8.13 1.71
C ILE A 83 -1.96 7.67 3.00
N ILE A 84 -0.64 7.75 3.09
CA ILE A 84 0.12 7.53 4.32
C ILE A 84 0.85 8.83 4.68
N HIS A 85 0.61 9.31 5.90
CA HIS A 85 1.23 10.54 6.40
C HIS A 85 1.52 10.46 7.90
N CYS A 86 1.96 11.55 8.48
CA CYS A 86 2.46 11.64 9.86
C CYS A 86 2.13 13.00 10.46
N THR A 87 2.21 13.13 11.79
CA THR A 87 2.10 14.42 12.48
C THR A 87 3.49 14.98 12.82
N TYR A 88 3.69 16.24 12.49
CA TYR A 88 4.96 16.96 12.74
C TYR A 88 5.40 16.85 14.20
N GLN A 89 6.63 16.39 14.41
CA GLN A 89 7.27 16.22 15.74
C GLN A 89 6.48 15.39 16.77
N LYS A 90 5.43 14.67 16.36
CA LYS A 90 4.62 13.84 17.27
C LYS A 90 4.65 12.37 16.89
N THR A 91 4.06 12.02 15.77
CA THR A 91 3.86 10.63 15.38
C THR A 91 4.41 10.34 14.01
N GLY A 92 5.28 9.34 13.91
CA GLY A 92 5.63 8.67 12.66
C GLY A 92 4.64 7.56 12.35
N THR A 93 4.75 6.95 11.17
CA THR A 93 3.94 5.80 10.78
C THR A 93 4.84 4.58 10.62
N THR A 94 4.52 3.51 11.33
CA THR A 94 5.22 2.22 11.23
C THR A 94 4.24 1.13 10.81
N ILE A 95 4.59 0.36 9.78
CA ILE A 95 3.78 -0.70 9.20
C ILE A 95 4.64 -1.96 9.14
N GLY A 96 4.15 -3.04 9.71
CA GLY A 96 4.79 -4.35 9.75
C GLY A 96 4.83 -5.05 8.39
N ASN A 97 5.02 -6.36 8.41
CA ASN A 97 5.09 -7.20 7.22
C ASN A 97 3.69 -7.72 6.81
N ASN A 98 3.51 -8.04 5.52
CA ASN A 98 2.26 -8.58 4.99
C ASN A 98 1.04 -7.69 5.29
N VAL A 99 1.18 -6.39 5.21
CA VAL A 99 0.09 -5.44 5.46
C VAL A 99 -0.49 -4.97 4.15
N SER A 100 -1.82 -5.02 4.05
CA SER A 100 -2.56 -4.48 2.92
C SER A 100 -3.30 -3.21 3.32
N ILE A 101 -2.98 -2.10 2.68
CA ILE A 101 -3.66 -0.81 2.83
C ILE A 101 -4.61 -0.65 1.64
N GLY A 102 -5.90 -0.81 1.88
CA GLY A 102 -6.94 -0.84 0.86
C GLY A 102 -7.10 0.48 0.10
N HIS A 103 -7.75 0.41 -1.07
CA HIS A 103 -8.01 1.57 -1.93
C HIS A 103 -8.61 2.74 -1.16
N ASN A 104 -8.08 3.95 -1.38
CA ASN A 104 -8.53 5.19 -0.74
C ASN A 104 -8.47 5.20 0.79
N ALA A 105 -7.75 4.28 1.43
CA ALA A 105 -7.57 4.31 2.88
C ALA A 105 -6.60 5.43 3.28
N ILE A 106 -6.78 5.94 4.51
CA ILE A 106 -5.88 6.93 5.12
C ILE A 106 -5.23 6.29 6.34
N VAL A 107 -3.91 6.28 6.37
CA VAL A 107 -3.10 5.79 7.49
C VAL A 107 -2.22 6.94 7.98
N HIS A 108 -2.45 7.38 9.21
CA HIS A 108 -1.84 8.59 9.71
C HIS A 108 -1.25 8.41 11.10
N GLY A 109 0.08 8.62 11.25
CA GLY A 109 0.76 8.70 12.52
C GLY A 109 0.56 7.51 13.47
N CYS A 110 0.53 6.29 12.98
CA CYS A 110 0.12 5.10 13.75
C CYS A 110 1.12 3.94 13.61
N VAL A 111 0.88 2.90 14.39
CA VAL A 111 1.61 1.63 14.32
C VAL A 111 0.65 0.53 13.87
N ILE A 112 1.03 -0.19 12.84
CA ILE A 112 0.31 -1.35 12.32
C ILE A 112 1.27 -2.54 12.37
N ASP A 113 0.92 -3.57 13.12
CA ASP A 113 1.73 -4.79 13.25
C ASP A 113 1.61 -5.67 11.99
N ASP A 114 2.24 -6.86 12.02
CA ASP A 114 2.25 -7.79 10.89
C ASP A 114 0.87 -8.39 10.59
N ASN A 115 0.65 -8.78 9.34
CA ASN A 115 -0.56 -9.47 8.90
C ASN A 115 -1.84 -8.68 9.20
N VAL A 116 -1.93 -7.45 8.73
CA VAL A 116 -3.11 -6.59 8.91
C VAL A 116 -3.71 -6.21 7.57
N LEU A 117 -5.03 -6.23 7.50
CA LEU A 117 -5.79 -5.66 6.39
C LEU A 117 -6.51 -4.39 6.84
N VAL A 118 -6.11 -3.25 6.31
CA VAL A 118 -6.86 -2.01 6.40
C VAL A 118 -7.78 -1.93 5.18
N GLY A 119 -9.08 -2.01 5.41
CA GLY A 119 -10.09 -2.05 4.36
C GLY A 119 -10.18 -0.77 3.54
N MET A 120 -10.78 -0.87 2.35
CA MET A 120 -10.96 0.24 1.42
C MET A 120 -11.67 1.43 2.08
N GLY A 121 -11.14 2.65 1.92
CA GLY A 121 -11.70 3.87 2.49
C GLY A 121 -11.66 3.97 4.01
N ALA A 122 -10.99 3.05 4.70
CA ALA A 122 -10.83 3.15 6.16
C ALA A 122 -9.85 4.28 6.55
N ILE A 123 -10.05 4.86 7.72
CA ILE A 123 -9.20 5.91 8.28
C ILE A 123 -8.62 5.40 9.61
N VAL A 124 -7.30 5.36 9.69
CA VAL A 124 -6.55 5.02 10.92
C VAL A 124 -5.80 6.26 11.37
N MET A 125 -6.18 6.81 12.53
CA MET A 125 -5.70 8.10 13.02
C MET A 125 -4.42 7.98 13.87
N ASP A 126 -3.94 9.12 14.35
CA ASP A 126 -2.71 9.24 15.13
C ASP A 126 -2.73 8.39 16.42
N ASN A 127 -1.56 7.88 16.79
CA ASN A 127 -1.36 7.05 17.99
C ASN A 127 -2.23 5.78 18.05
N VAL A 128 -2.84 5.37 16.95
CA VAL A 128 -3.49 4.07 16.88
C VAL A 128 -2.42 2.99 16.84
N HIS A 129 -2.67 1.90 17.56
CA HIS A 129 -1.88 0.67 17.43
C HIS A 129 -2.81 -0.45 16.97
N VAL A 130 -2.58 -0.97 15.77
CA VAL A 130 -3.32 -2.11 15.22
C VAL A 130 -2.50 -3.37 15.42
N GLY A 131 -2.98 -4.26 16.30
CA GLY A 131 -2.33 -5.53 16.60
C GLY A 131 -2.38 -6.51 15.42
N SER A 132 -1.43 -7.44 15.39
CA SER A 132 -1.25 -8.42 14.30
C SER A 132 -2.50 -9.27 14.04
N ASN A 133 -2.59 -9.81 12.81
CA ASN A 133 -3.69 -10.68 12.38
C ASN A 133 -5.06 -10.02 12.55
N SER A 134 -5.19 -8.75 12.22
CA SER A 134 -6.41 -7.97 12.41
C SER A 134 -6.93 -7.37 11.11
N ILE A 135 -8.22 -7.08 11.09
CA ILE A 135 -8.88 -6.40 9.98
C ILE A 135 -9.55 -5.13 10.50
N ILE A 136 -9.24 -4.00 9.87
CA ILE A 136 -10.05 -2.79 9.92
C ILE A 136 -11.00 -2.85 8.73
N ALA A 137 -12.30 -2.95 8.98
CA ALA A 137 -13.29 -3.11 7.91
C ALA A 137 -13.34 -1.87 7.00
N ALA A 138 -13.78 -2.06 5.75
CA ALA A 138 -13.92 -0.97 4.78
C ALA A 138 -14.79 0.18 5.33
N GLY A 139 -14.39 1.43 5.05
CA GLY A 139 -15.07 2.64 5.48
C GLY A 139 -15.05 2.93 6.98
N SER A 140 -14.29 2.17 7.77
CA SER A 140 -14.22 2.36 9.22
C SER A 140 -13.31 3.52 9.60
N VAL A 141 -13.62 4.19 10.73
CA VAL A 141 -12.77 5.26 11.29
C VAL A 141 -12.27 4.85 12.67
N VAL A 142 -10.99 4.53 12.75
CA VAL A 142 -10.29 4.22 14.01
C VAL A 142 -9.75 5.52 14.59
N LEU A 143 -10.37 5.97 15.69
CA LEU A 143 -10.03 7.23 16.34
C LEU A 143 -8.65 7.20 16.99
N GLU A 144 -8.09 8.39 17.19
CA GLU A 144 -6.80 8.58 17.87
C GLU A 144 -6.70 7.79 19.19
N ASN A 145 -5.49 7.32 19.48
CA ASN A 145 -5.14 6.60 20.70
C ASN A 145 -5.87 5.25 20.89
N THR A 146 -6.56 4.75 19.87
CA THR A 146 -7.22 3.44 19.93
C THR A 146 -6.17 2.33 19.87
N LYS A 147 -6.33 1.32 20.73
CA LYS A 147 -5.60 0.05 20.64
C LYS A 147 -6.53 -1.02 20.07
N VAL A 148 -6.25 -1.46 18.85
CA VAL A 148 -6.93 -2.58 18.21
C VAL A 148 -6.23 -3.86 18.65
N GLU A 149 -6.97 -4.75 19.28
CA GLU A 149 -6.45 -6.03 19.78
C GLU A 149 -6.01 -6.92 18.61
N SER A 150 -4.92 -7.66 18.81
CA SER A 150 -4.49 -8.68 17.82
C SER A 150 -5.56 -9.73 17.61
N GLY A 151 -5.69 -10.25 16.39
CA GLY A 151 -6.63 -11.31 16.08
C GLY A 151 -8.10 -10.86 16.08
N THR A 152 -8.37 -9.60 15.72
CA THR A 152 -9.74 -9.05 15.78
C THR A 152 -10.15 -8.31 14.52
N ILE A 153 -11.46 -8.12 14.37
CA ILE A 153 -12.06 -7.26 13.34
C ILE A 153 -12.69 -6.05 14.01
N TYR A 154 -12.28 -4.86 13.58
CA TYR A 154 -12.88 -3.58 13.97
C TYR A 154 -13.69 -3.00 12.82
N ALA A 155 -14.87 -2.48 13.11
CA ALA A 155 -15.77 -1.92 12.10
C ALA A 155 -16.56 -0.70 12.61
N GLY A 156 -16.99 0.17 11.70
CA GLY A 156 -17.90 1.29 11.95
C GLY A 156 -17.23 2.65 12.10
N VAL A 157 -18.05 3.67 12.38
CA VAL A 157 -17.64 5.07 12.58
C VAL A 157 -18.31 5.57 13.88
N PRO A 158 -17.58 5.67 14.99
CA PRO A 158 -16.20 5.22 15.19
C PRO A 158 -16.09 3.69 15.20
N ALA A 159 -14.92 3.18 14.79
CA ALA A 159 -14.66 1.75 14.74
C ALA A 159 -14.63 1.13 16.15
N LYS A 160 -15.28 -0.03 16.29
CA LYS A 160 -15.30 -0.84 17.51
C LYS A 160 -15.02 -2.27 17.18
N LYS A 161 -14.54 -3.05 18.15
CA LYS A 161 -14.37 -4.50 18.00
C LYS A 161 -15.71 -5.12 17.61
N LEU A 162 -15.74 -5.77 16.45
CA LEU A 162 -16.91 -6.49 15.95
C LEU A 162 -16.89 -7.94 16.43
N LYS A 163 -15.74 -8.62 16.26
CA LYS A 163 -15.52 -10.02 16.65
C LYS A 163 -14.05 -10.39 16.60
N ASP A 164 -13.71 -11.55 17.11
CA ASP A 164 -12.42 -12.18 16.86
C ASP A 164 -12.37 -12.69 15.41
N ILE A 165 -11.17 -12.69 14.81
CA ILE A 165 -10.97 -13.16 13.44
C ILE A 165 -10.81 -14.67 13.42
N SER A 166 -11.33 -15.32 12.40
CA SER A 166 -11.11 -16.77 12.20
C SER A 166 -9.82 -17.03 11.41
N GLN A 167 -9.29 -18.25 11.52
CA GLN A 167 -8.12 -18.68 10.74
C GLN A 167 -8.39 -18.66 9.23
N GLU A 168 -9.63 -18.98 8.81
CA GLU A 168 -10.02 -18.91 7.41
C GLU A 168 -9.91 -17.47 6.86
N LEU A 169 -10.26 -16.46 7.65
CA LEU A 169 -10.13 -15.06 7.24
C LEU A 169 -8.67 -14.58 7.22
N ILE A 170 -7.84 -15.06 8.16
CA ILE A 170 -6.41 -14.74 8.14
C ILE A 170 -5.79 -15.28 6.84
N HIS A 171 -6.02 -16.56 6.51
CA HIS A 171 -5.46 -17.16 5.30
C HIS A 171 -6.17 -16.67 4.03
N GLY A 172 -7.51 -16.66 4.05
CA GLY A 172 -8.32 -16.36 2.86
C GLY A 172 -8.38 -14.87 2.49
N GLU A 173 -8.19 -13.96 3.43
CA GLU A 173 -8.23 -12.53 3.15
C GLU A 173 -6.87 -11.85 3.38
N ILE A 174 -6.28 -11.92 4.57
CA ILE A 174 -5.07 -11.15 4.86
C ILE A 174 -3.90 -11.68 4.03
N ASN A 175 -3.57 -12.97 4.16
CA ASN A 175 -2.41 -13.54 3.49
C ASN A 175 -2.60 -13.57 1.97
N ARG A 176 -3.79 -14.00 1.51
CA ARG A 176 -4.10 -14.07 0.08
C ARG A 176 -3.97 -12.71 -0.61
N ILE A 177 -4.46 -11.63 0.02
CA ILE A 177 -4.35 -10.28 -0.58
C ILE A 177 -2.88 -9.87 -0.65
N ALA A 178 -2.10 -10.02 0.43
CA ALA A 178 -0.69 -9.65 0.44
C ALA A 178 0.10 -10.42 -0.64
N GLU A 179 -0.12 -11.73 -0.78
CA GLU A 179 0.51 -12.58 -1.81
C GLU A 179 0.09 -12.17 -3.22
N ASN A 180 -1.20 -11.93 -3.44
CA ASN A 180 -1.71 -11.52 -4.74
C ASN A 180 -1.11 -10.18 -5.20
N TYR A 181 -0.89 -9.22 -4.30
CA TYR A 181 -0.31 -7.93 -4.68
C TYR A 181 1.16 -8.04 -5.05
N VAL A 182 1.91 -8.99 -4.50
CA VAL A 182 3.26 -9.32 -4.97
C VAL A 182 3.17 -9.86 -6.41
N MET A 183 2.25 -10.80 -6.68
CA MET A 183 2.02 -11.34 -8.02
C MET A 183 1.57 -10.25 -9.01
N TYR A 184 0.57 -9.44 -8.64
CA TYR A 184 0.05 -8.36 -9.51
C TYR A 184 1.14 -7.36 -9.88
N SER A 185 2.00 -6.99 -8.93
CA SER A 185 3.12 -6.10 -9.20
C SER A 185 4.07 -6.65 -10.27
N GLY A 186 4.20 -7.97 -10.35
CA GLY A 186 4.99 -8.66 -11.36
C GLY A 186 4.49 -8.40 -12.78
N TRP A 187 3.17 -8.30 -12.98
CA TRP A 187 2.58 -8.04 -14.31
C TRP A 187 2.98 -6.67 -14.90
N PHE A 188 3.32 -5.71 -14.04
CA PHE A 188 3.76 -4.38 -14.45
C PHE A 188 5.28 -4.26 -14.62
N LYS A 189 6.03 -5.25 -14.12
CA LYS A 189 7.50 -5.29 -14.26
C LYS A 189 7.94 -6.00 -15.53
N ASP A 190 7.09 -6.88 -16.07
CA ASP A 190 7.37 -7.62 -17.29
C ASP A 190 6.74 -6.90 -18.49
N PRO A 191 7.53 -6.41 -19.45
CA PRO A 191 7.01 -5.71 -20.63
C PRO A 191 6.42 -6.69 -21.64
N ALA A 192 5.35 -7.40 -21.28
CA ALA A 192 4.56 -8.10 -22.28
C ALA A 192 4.04 -7.09 -23.32
N PRO A 193 4.11 -7.39 -24.62
CA PRO A 193 3.59 -6.49 -25.63
C PRO A 193 2.10 -6.24 -25.36
N PRO A 194 1.60 -5.00 -25.54
CA PRO A 194 0.19 -4.71 -25.32
C PRO A 194 -0.67 -5.61 -26.20
N ILE A 195 -1.62 -6.32 -25.60
CA ILE A 195 -2.67 -7.01 -26.33
C ILE A 195 -3.57 -5.91 -26.89
N LEU A 196 -3.24 -5.43 -28.09
CA LEU A 196 -4.12 -4.50 -28.80
C LEU A 196 -5.40 -5.26 -29.17
N PRO A 197 -6.59 -4.70 -28.93
CA PRO A 197 -7.79 -5.29 -29.48
C PRO A 197 -7.65 -5.37 -31.00
N PRO A 198 -8.21 -6.40 -31.67
CA PRO A 198 -8.10 -6.53 -33.09
C PRO A 198 -8.61 -5.25 -33.79
N VAL A 199 -7.75 -4.64 -34.59
CA VAL A 199 -8.11 -3.47 -35.39
C VAL A 199 -9.05 -3.92 -36.46
N GLY A 200 -10.32 -3.56 -36.36
CA GLY A 200 -11.32 -3.72 -37.42
C GLY A 200 -11.98 -5.11 -37.49
N GLY A 201 -13.06 -5.27 -36.78
CA GLY A 201 -14.15 -6.13 -37.09
C GLY A 201 -15.41 -5.30 -36.87
N GLU A 202 -16.12 -4.99 -37.93
CA GLU A 202 -17.50 -4.51 -37.83
C GLU A 202 -18.31 -5.61 -37.14
N GLY A 203 -18.36 -5.59 -35.85
CA GLY A 203 -19.14 -6.50 -35.01
C GLY A 203 -20.34 -5.76 -34.46
N ASN A 204 -21.52 -6.16 -34.90
CA ASN A 204 -22.80 -5.75 -34.40
C ASN A 204 -22.81 -5.73 -32.88
N GLY A 205 -23.03 -4.54 -32.29
CA GLY A 205 -22.90 -4.26 -30.87
C GLY A 205 -24.05 -4.75 -30.00
N GLU A 206 -24.28 -6.06 -29.88
CA GLU A 206 -25.33 -6.56 -28.96
C GLU A 206 -24.89 -7.65 -27.97
N ASP A 207 -23.65 -8.12 -27.94
CA ASP A 207 -23.33 -9.32 -27.13
C ASP A 207 -22.18 -9.19 -26.10
N GLN A 208 -21.77 -8.00 -25.71
CA GLN A 208 -20.61 -7.84 -24.76
C GLN A 208 -20.92 -7.33 -23.35
N ILE A 209 -22.18 -7.37 -22.89
CA ILE A 209 -22.51 -6.93 -21.51
C ILE A 209 -22.80 -8.13 -20.55
N ARG A 210 -22.46 -9.35 -20.95
CA ARG A 210 -22.64 -10.51 -20.06
C ARG A 210 -21.39 -11.41 -20.04
N ARG A 211 -20.33 -10.96 -19.38
CA ARG A 211 -19.33 -11.86 -18.76
C ARG A 211 -18.69 -11.18 -17.55
#